data_875b3e3f211b3a1e0ecb6616ec45b5f7
#
_entry.id   875b3e3f211b3a1e0ecb6616ec45b5f7
#
_cell.length_a   1.000
_cell.length_b   1.000
_cell.length_c   1.000
_cell.angle_alpha   90.00
_cell.angle_beta   90.00
_cell.angle_gamma   90.00
#
_symmetry.space_group_name_H-M   'P 1'
#
loop_
_entity.id
_entity.type
_entity.pdbx_description
1 polymer ?
#
loop_
_entity_poly.entity_id
_entity_poly.type
_entity_poly.pdbx_seq_one_letter_code
_entity_poly.pdbx_strand_id
1 'polypeptide(L)'
;KKVRINKERVYHILAGGMPNFLRQSITSIALILLNISAARYGDGLLAALTISSRILALAYLIMIGWGQGFQPICAMNYGASQYDRVKTAFKLAVLGATAFLILSAFGLHIFAKELIMTMTKDSQVIAYTRKLLNLQCLTLPLLGYFALSSMLMQNIGQYFWSSIISISHQGIFYIPLLYILTGAFGQVGIYLLQPMADIMSFILAIFVVWKIGLGTRRNRK
;
A
#
# COMPACT_ATOMS: atom_id res chain seq x y z
N LYS A 1 -40.10 -2.22 3.14
CA LYS A 1 -39.77 -0.78 3.06
C LYS A 1 -39.16 -0.49 1.69
N LYS A 2 -39.82 0.33 0.84
CA LYS A 2 -39.22 0.75 -0.44
C LYS A 2 -38.02 1.65 -0.14
N VAL A 3 -36.84 1.21 -0.50
CA VAL A 3 -35.62 2.04 -0.40
C VAL A 3 -35.71 3.13 -1.47
N ARG A 4 -35.88 4.38 -1.03
CA ARG A 4 -35.81 5.53 -1.95
C ARG A 4 -34.33 5.79 -2.25
N ILE A 5 -33.96 5.59 -3.50
CA ILE A 5 -32.62 5.91 -4.01
C ILE A 5 -32.52 7.44 -4.07
N ASN A 6 -31.66 8.02 -3.22
CA ASN A 6 -31.36 9.45 -3.26
C ASN A 6 -29.99 9.64 -3.95
N LYS A 7 -29.93 10.59 -4.90
CA LYS A 7 -28.69 10.91 -5.66
C LYS A 7 -27.51 11.21 -4.73
N GLU A 8 -27.74 11.91 -3.64
CA GLU A 8 -26.72 12.25 -2.65
C GLU A 8 -26.14 11.00 -1.97
N ARG A 9 -26.99 10.04 -1.59
CA ARG A 9 -26.56 8.77 -1.01
C ARG A 9 -25.75 7.93 -2.01
N VAL A 10 -26.19 7.87 -3.26
CA VAL A 10 -25.46 7.19 -4.34
C VAL A 10 -24.09 7.82 -4.53
N TYR A 11 -24.00 9.16 -4.55
CA TYR A 11 -22.74 9.88 -4.64
C TYR A 11 -21.77 9.49 -3.50
N HIS A 12 -22.24 9.51 -2.25
CA HIS A 12 -21.40 9.14 -1.10
C HIS A 12 -20.93 7.69 -1.14
N ILE A 13 -21.79 6.75 -1.59
CA ILE A 13 -21.41 5.35 -1.74
C ILE A 13 -20.33 5.21 -2.82
N LEU A 14 -20.53 5.80 -4.00
CA LEU A 14 -19.58 5.74 -5.10
C LEU A 14 -18.26 6.44 -4.74
N ALA A 15 -18.33 7.63 -4.17
CA ALA A 15 -17.15 8.38 -3.75
C ALA A 15 -16.36 7.66 -2.64
N GLY A 16 -17.05 7.00 -1.71
CA GLY A 16 -16.42 6.21 -0.66
C GLY A 16 -15.75 4.93 -1.19
N GLY A 17 -16.28 4.32 -2.24
CA GLY A 17 -15.71 3.15 -2.91
C GLY A 17 -14.57 3.47 -3.88
N MET A 18 -14.53 4.70 -4.41
CA MET A 18 -13.62 5.14 -5.45
C MET A 18 -12.13 4.91 -5.10
N PRO A 19 -11.63 5.21 -3.89
CA PRO A 19 -10.23 4.98 -3.54
C PRO A 19 -9.80 3.51 -3.70
N ASN A 20 -10.66 2.59 -3.27
CA ASN A 20 -10.38 1.15 -3.39
C ASN A 20 -10.47 0.67 -4.83
N PHE A 21 -11.45 1.14 -5.60
CA PHE A 21 -11.60 0.82 -7.01
C PHE A 21 -10.38 1.30 -7.82
N LEU A 22 -9.99 2.56 -7.66
CA LEU A 22 -8.82 3.13 -8.34
C LEU A 22 -7.54 2.39 -7.97
N ARG A 23 -7.33 2.12 -6.68
CA ARG A 23 -6.18 1.35 -6.21
C ARG A 23 -6.10 -0.02 -6.91
N GLN A 24 -7.20 -0.77 -6.95
CA GLN A 24 -7.22 -2.11 -7.54
C GLN A 24 -6.99 -2.08 -9.06
N SER A 25 -7.63 -1.14 -9.76
CA SER A 25 -7.48 -0.98 -11.20
C SER A 25 -6.04 -0.61 -11.58
N ILE A 26 -5.45 0.35 -10.87
CA ILE A 26 -4.08 0.78 -11.12
C ILE A 26 -3.07 -0.30 -10.76
N THR A 27 -3.30 -1.05 -9.67
CA THR A 27 -2.45 -2.19 -9.31
C THR A 27 -2.41 -3.24 -10.44
N SER A 28 -3.55 -3.53 -11.06
CA SER A 28 -3.61 -4.48 -12.19
C SER A 28 -2.82 -3.96 -13.41
N ILE A 29 -2.95 -2.67 -13.74
CA ILE A 29 -2.19 -2.05 -14.84
C ILE A 29 -0.69 -2.07 -14.53
N ALA A 30 -0.30 -1.67 -13.31
CA ALA A 30 1.10 -1.66 -12.90
C ALA A 30 1.73 -3.05 -12.96
N LEU A 31 0.98 -4.10 -12.58
CA LEU A 31 1.44 -5.48 -12.66
C LEU A 31 1.68 -5.92 -14.11
N ILE A 32 0.77 -5.56 -15.03
CA ILE A 32 0.94 -5.86 -16.46
C ILE A 32 2.20 -5.18 -16.99
N LEU A 33 2.39 -3.90 -16.71
CA LEU A 33 3.57 -3.14 -17.16
C LEU A 33 4.86 -3.67 -16.56
N LEU A 34 4.85 -4.06 -15.27
CA LEU A 34 5.99 -4.71 -14.63
C LEU A 34 6.34 -6.02 -15.32
N ASN A 35 5.35 -6.87 -15.57
CA ASN A 35 5.56 -8.16 -16.22
C ASN A 35 6.14 -8.00 -17.64
N ILE A 36 5.62 -7.06 -18.43
CA ILE A 36 6.16 -6.74 -19.77
C ILE A 36 7.61 -6.25 -19.67
N SER A 37 7.93 -5.42 -18.70
CA SER A 37 9.28 -4.91 -18.50
C SER A 37 10.24 -6.01 -18.00
N ALA A 38 9.79 -6.87 -17.09
CA ALA A 38 10.58 -7.95 -16.52
C ALA A 38 10.84 -9.08 -17.53
N ALA A 39 9.90 -9.37 -18.41
CA ALA A 39 10.03 -10.40 -19.46
C ALA A 39 11.26 -10.18 -20.36
N ARG A 40 11.70 -8.92 -20.53
CA ARG A 40 12.92 -8.59 -21.28
C ARG A 40 14.20 -9.12 -20.64
N TYR A 41 14.16 -9.45 -19.35
CA TYR A 41 15.32 -9.93 -18.57
C TYR A 41 15.24 -11.43 -18.29
N GLY A 42 14.28 -12.12 -18.88
CA GLY A 42 14.13 -13.57 -18.82
C GLY A 42 13.10 -14.07 -17.81
N ASP A 43 12.68 -15.31 -18.01
CA ASP A 43 11.61 -15.96 -17.23
C ASP A 43 11.97 -16.12 -15.75
N GLY A 44 13.25 -16.27 -15.42
CA GLY A 44 13.73 -16.38 -14.05
C GLY A 44 13.42 -15.15 -13.20
N LEU A 45 13.51 -13.92 -13.76
CA LEU A 45 13.15 -12.71 -13.06
C LEU A 45 11.63 -12.59 -12.88
N LEU A 46 10.86 -13.00 -13.88
CA LEU A 46 9.40 -13.00 -13.83
C LEU A 46 8.89 -13.95 -12.74
N ALA A 47 9.46 -15.16 -12.68
CA ALA A 47 9.17 -16.12 -11.62
C ALA A 47 9.53 -15.57 -10.24
N ALA A 48 10.69 -14.91 -10.11
CA ALA A 48 11.12 -14.29 -8.87
C ALA A 48 10.20 -13.19 -8.38
N LEU A 49 9.71 -12.31 -9.26
CA LEU A 49 8.73 -11.28 -8.95
C LEU A 49 7.41 -11.88 -8.47
N THR A 50 6.96 -12.96 -9.11
CA THR A 50 5.73 -13.66 -8.72
C THR A 50 5.86 -14.28 -7.33
N ILE A 51 6.99 -14.93 -7.04
CA ILE A 51 7.23 -15.56 -5.73
C ILE A 51 7.35 -14.49 -4.65
N SER A 52 8.14 -13.43 -4.87
CA SER A 52 8.29 -12.35 -3.89
C SER A 52 6.97 -11.67 -3.56
N SER A 53 6.14 -11.38 -4.57
CA SER A 53 4.82 -10.77 -4.36
C SER A 53 3.87 -11.67 -3.56
N ARG A 54 3.90 -13.00 -3.77
CA ARG A 54 3.09 -13.95 -2.99
C ARG A 54 3.51 -13.99 -1.53
N ILE A 55 4.81 -14.01 -1.26
CA ILE A 55 5.34 -14.01 0.12
C ILE A 55 4.94 -12.73 0.85
N LEU A 56 5.12 -11.57 0.22
CA LEU A 56 4.78 -10.27 0.82
C LEU A 56 3.27 -10.06 0.95
N ALA A 57 2.47 -10.67 0.08
CA ALA A 57 1.01 -10.57 0.14
C ALA A 57 0.46 -11.07 1.49
N LEU A 58 1.07 -12.07 2.12
CA LEU A 58 0.64 -12.57 3.43
C LEU A 58 0.75 -11.49 4.51
N ALA A 59 1.90 -10.82 4.61
CA ALA A 59 2.10 -9.73 5.56
C ALA A 59 1.16 -8.54 5.25
N TYR A 60 0.99 -8.23 3.96
CA TYR A 60 0.11 -7.16 3.51
C TYR A 60 -1.36 -7.42 3.83
N LEU A 61 -1.86 -8.64 3.64
CA LEU A 61 -3.26 -9.00 3.95
C LEU A 61 -3.57 -8.88 5.44
N ILE A 62 -2.65 -9.30 6.30
CA ILE A 62 -2.82 -9.16 7.77
C ILE A 62 -2.85 -7.66 8.15
N MET A 63 -1.97 -6.86 7.57
CA MET A 63 -1.95 -5.40 7.78
C MET A 63 -3.25 -4.73 7.30
N ILE A 64 -3.80 -5.15 6.15
CA ILE A 64 -5.09 -4.66 5.67
C ILE A 64 -6.22 -5.04 6.64
N GLY A 65 -6.23 -6.27 7.15
CA GLY A 65 -7.20 -6.70 8.17
C GLY A 65 -7.13 -5.83 9.44
N TRP A 66 -5.91 -5.52 9.89
CA TRP A 66 -5.71 -4.58 11.00
C TRP A 66 -6.30 -3.20 10.72
N GLY A 67 -6.05 -2.67 9.52
CA GLY A 67 -6.61 -1.39 9.06
C GLY A 67 -8.14 -1.41 8.96
N GLN A 68 -8.74 -2.52 8.54
CA GLN A 68 -10.20 -2.68 8.51
C GLN A 68 -10.81 -2.62 9.92
N GLY A 69 -10.12 -3.12 10.94
CA GLY A 69 -10.51 -2.96 12.34
C GLY A 69 -10.43 -1.51 12.84
N PHE A 70 -9.47 -0.74 12.34
CA PHE A 70 -9.37 0.69 12.64
C PHE A 70 -10.52 1.52 12.05
N GLN A 71 -11.03 1.18 10.86
CA GLN A 71 -12.00 1.99 10.14
C GLN A 71 -13.29 2.30 10.93
N PRO A 72 -14.00 1.32 11.53
CA PRO A 72 -15.21 1.60 12.30
C PRO A 72 -14.93 2.48 13.53
N ILE A 73 -13.80 2.27 14.20
CA ILE A 73 -13.39 3.10 15.34
C ILE A 73 -13.19 4.55 14.91
N CYS A 74 -12.52 4.76 13.77
CA CYS A 74 -12.31 6.07 13.20
C CYS A 74 -13.63 6.74 12.82
N ALA A 75 -14.48 6.04 12.06
CA ALA A 75 -15.74 6.59 11.55
C ALA A 75 -16.71 6.98 12.68
N MET A 76 -16.86 6.12 13.71
CA MET A 76 -17.75 6.39 14.85
C MET A 76 -17.27 7.60 15.66
N ASN A 77 -15.98 7.67 16.01
CA ASN A 77 -15.46 8.78 16.80
C ASN A 77 -15.44 10.09 16.00
N TYR A 78 -15.17 10.02 14.68
CA TYR A 78 -15.25 11.21 13.82
C TYR A 78 -16.69 11.72 13.69
N GLY A 79 -17.67 10.83 13.50
CA GLY A 79 -19.09 11.17 13.47
C GLY A 79 -19.59 11.78 14.79
N ALA A 80 -19.06 11.33 15.92
CA ALA A 80 -19.32 11.89 17.25
C ALA A 80 -18.52 13.17 17.56
N SER A 81 -17.75 13.72 16.61
CA SER A 81 -16.88 14.89 16.75
C SER A 81 -15.78 14.71 17.81
N GLN A 82 -15.43 13.48 18.16
CA GLN A 82 -14.39 13.12 19.14
C GLN A 82 -13.01 13.02 18.45
N TYR A 83 -12.51 14.11 17.92
CA TYR A 83 -11.30 14.16 17.09
C TYR A 83 -10.03 13.69 17.81
N ASP A 84 -9.91 13.90 19.11
CA ASP A 84 -8.75 13.44 19.87
C ASP A 84 -8.72 11.92 20.01
N ARG A 85 -9.89 11.27 20.08
CA ARG A 85 -9.99 9.82 20.03
C ARG A 85 -9.61 9.28 18.65
N VAL A 86 -9.99 9.98 17.55
CA VAL A 86 -9.56 9.63 16.20
C VAL A 86 -8.04 9.67 16.07
N LYS A 87 -7.40 10.73 16.60
CA LYS A 87 -5.92 10.86 16.59
C LYS A 87 -5.25 9.73 17.36
N THR A 88 -5.76 9.44 18.57
CA THR A 88 -5.22 8.36 19.39
C THR A 88 -5.39 7.00 18.72
N ALA A 89 -6.58 6.71 18.20
CA ALA A 89 -6.85 5.47 17.47
C ALA A 89 -5.95 5.33 16.23
N PHE A 90 -5.77 6.39 15.45
CA PHE A 90 -4.88 6.41 14.31
C PHE A 90 -3.43 6.14 14.70
N LYS A 91 -2.93 6.83 15.75
CA LYS A 91 -1.56 6.63 16.25
C LYS A 91 -1.33 5.20 16.72
N LEU A 92 -2.27 4.63 17.47
CA LEU A 92 -2.17 3.25 17.93
C LEU A 92 -2.26 2.25 16.78
N ALA A 93 -3.14 2.49 15.81
CA ALA A 93 -3.28 1.65 14.63
C ALA A 93 -1.98 1.66 13.80
N VAL A 94 -1.39 2.84 13.58
CA VAL A 94 -0.11 2.97 12.86
C VAL A 94 1.01 2.26 13.62
N LEU A 95 1.11 2.47 14.92
CA LEU A 95 2.15 1.84 15.74
C LEU A 95 2.06 0.32 15.67
N GLY A 96 0.86 -0.24 15.85
CA GLY A 96 0.63 -1.68 15.79
C GLY A 96 0.92 -2.27 14.41
N ALA A 97 0.42 -1.62 13.34
CA ALA A 97 0.70 -2.06 11.97
C ALA A 97 2.19 -2.01 11.64
N THR A 98 2.88 -0.91 12.01
CA THR A 98 4.32 -0.76 11.76
C THR A 98 5.13 -1.78 12.54
N ALA A 99 4.82 -1.99 13.84
CA ALA A 99 5.48 -3.02 14.65
C ALA A 99 5.31 -4.42 14.05
N PHE A 100 4.09 -4.77 13.62
CA PHE A 100 3.83 -6.03 12.94
C PHE A 100 4.64 -6.17 11.64
N LEU A 101 4.69 -5.12 10.82
CA LEU A 101 5.44 -5.14 9.56
C LEU A 101 6.95 -5.18 9.77
N ILE A 102 7.48 -4.58 10.84
CA ILE A 102 8.90 -4.72 11.24
C ILE A 102 9.19 -6.17 11.61
N LEU A 103 8.35 -6.78 12.45
CA LEU A 103 8.51 -8.19 12.81
C LEU A 103 8.41 -9.11 11.60
N SER A 104 7.46 -8.82 10.70
CA SER A 104 7.31 -9.57 9.43
C SER A 104 8.54 -9.41 8.54
N ALA A 105 9.07 -8.18 8.39
CA ALA A 105 10.27 -7.92 7.60
C ALA A 105 11.50 -8.67 8.16
N PHE A 106 11.65 -8.65 9.48
CA PHE A 106 12.73 -9.39 10.16
C PHE A 106 12.59 -10.90 9.98
N GLY A 107 11.37 -11.44 10.18
CA GLY A 107 11.09 -12.86 9.95
C GLY A 107 11.33 -13.27 8.49
N LEU A 108 10.85 -12.47 7.53
CA LEU A 108 11.08 -12.72 6.11
C LEU A 108 12.56 -12.62 5.73
N HIS A 109 13.32 -11.72 6.34
CA HIS A 109 14.77 -11.63 6.09
C HIS A 109 15.52 -12.88 6.55
N ILE A 110 15.17 -13.43 7.72
CA ILE A 110 15.80 -14.62 8.28
C ILE A 110 15.39 -15.87 7.49
N PHE A 111 14.10 -16.07 7.26
CA PHE A 111 13.53 -17.29 6.68
C PHE A 111 13.28 -17.18 5.17
N ALA A 112 13.80 -16.13 4.49
CA ALA A 112 13.58 -15.92 3.07
C ALA A 112 13.97 -17.12 2.23
N LYS A 113 15.16 -17.70 2.50
CA LYS A 113 15.68 -18.82 1.72
C LYS A 113 14.79 -20.05 1.82
N GLU A 114 14.41 -20.42 3.03
CA GLU A 114 13.56 -21.57 3.31
C GLU A 114 12.18 -21.40 2.65
N LEU A 115 11.57 -20.22 2.79
CA LEU A 115 10.29 -19.92 2.17
C LEU A 115 10.36 -19.97 0.63
N ILE A 116 11.40 -19.42 0.04
CA ILE A 116 11.57 -19.47 -1.42
C ILE A 116 11.78 -20.91 -1.89
N MET A 117 12.56 -21.71 -1.17
CA MET A 117 12.85 -23.11 -1.53
C MET A 117 11.61 -24.02 -1.47
N THR A 118 10.55 -23.64 -0.74
CA THR A 118 9.26 -24.35 -0.80
C THR A 118 8.52 -24.11 -2.12
N MET A 119 8.82 -23.02 -2.83
CA MET A 119 8.11 -22.60 -4.05
C MET A 119 8.89 -22.91 -5.33
N THR A 120 10.21 -22.98 -5.25
CA THR A 120 11.07 -23.27 -6.41
C THR A 120 12.38 -23.96 -5.99
N LYS A 121 12.92 -24.79 -6.90
CA LYS A 121 14.25 -25.40 -6.76
C LYS A 121 15.30 -24.76 -7.68
N ASP A 122 14.90 -23.84 -8.54
CA ASP A 122 15.79 -23.14 -9.45
C ASP A 122 16.68 -22.16 -8.69
N SER A 123 17.99 -22.38 -8.73
CA SER A 123 18.99 -21.58 -8.03
C SER A 123 19.02 -20.11 -8.48
N GLN A 124 18.75 -19.85 -9.76
CA GLN A 124 18.71 -18.51 -10.32
C GLN A 124 17.48 -17.74 -9.81
N VAL A 125 16.32 -18.39 -9.82
CA VAL A 125 15.07 -17.82 -9.29
C VAL A 125 15.19 -17.53 -7.79
N ILE A 126 15.81 -18.45 -7.02
CA ILE A 126 16.07 -18.26 -5.59
C ILE A 126 16.93 -17.01 -5.34
N ALA A 127 18.02 -16.84 -6.11
CA ALA A 127 18.91 -15.70 -5.97
C ALA A 127 18.21 -14.37 -6.28
N TYR A 128 17.41 -14.31 -7.35
CA TYR A 128 16.62 -13.11 -7.72
C TYR A 128 15.55 -12.78 -6.69
N THR A 129 14.80 -13.79 -6.25
CA THR A 129 13.73 -13.60 -5.25
C THR A 129 14.29 -13.12 -3.92
N ARG A 130 15.41 -13.69 -3.46
CA ARG A 130 16.06 -13.24 -2.23
C ARG A 130 16.50 -11.79 -2.30
N LYS A 131 17.05 -11.36 -3.44
CA LYS A 131 17.45 -9.97 -3.65
C LYS A 131 16.26 -9.02 -3.63
N LEU A 132 15.15 -9.40 -4.30
CA LEU A 132 13.88 -8.64 -4.29
C LEU A 132 13.34 -8.52 -2.86
N LEU A 133 13.19 -9.63 -2.14
CA LEU A 133 12.65 -9.64 -0.78
C LEU A 133 13.49 -8.79 0.18
N ASN A 134 14.81 -8.91 0.13
CA ASN A 134 15.69 -8.12 1.01
C ASN A 134 15.48 -6.62 0.83
N LEU A 135 15.34 -6.15 -0.42
CA LEU A 135 15.10 -4.73 -0.70
C LEU A 135 13.68 -4.29 -0.30
N GLN A 136 12.68 -5.13 -0.56
CA GLN A 136 11.28 -4.83 -0.22
C GLN A 136 11.03 -4.87 1.29
N CYS A 137 11.71 -5.74 2.04
CA CYS A 137 11.62 -5.80 3.50
C CYS A 137 12.10 -4.50 4.17
N LEU A 138 13.03 -3.74 3.55
CA LEU A 138 13.48 -2.45 4.10
C LEU A 138 12.37 -1.40 4.13
N THR A 139 11.49 -1.42 3.16
CA THR A 139 10.39 -0.43 3.04
C THR A 139 9.04 -0.96 3.54
N LEU A 140 8.94 -2.27 3.81
CA LEU A 140 7.71 -2.90 4.28
C LEU A 140 7.08 -2.18 5.50
N PRO A 141 7.83 -1.72 6.53
CA PRO A 141 7.27 -0.98 7.65
C PRO A 141 6.55 0.31 7.28
N LEU A 142 6.95 0.97 6.18
CA LEU A 142 6.35 2.23 5.72
C LEU A 142 4.92 2.05 5.21
N LEU A 143 4.59 0.84 4.74
CA LEU A 143 3.26 0.52 4.21
C LEU A 143 2.16 0.60 5.27
N GLY A 144 2.49 0.38 6.55
CA GLY A 144 1.54 0.52 7.66
C GLY A 144 0.98 1.93 7.74
N TYR A 145 1.85 2.93 7.78
CA TYR A 145 1.44 4.33 7.80
C TYR A 145 0.69 4.74 6.53
N PHE A 146 1.23 4.36 5.37
CA PHE A 146 0.65 4.66 4.07
C PHE A 146 -0.80 4.16 3.95
N ALA A 147 -1.05 2.87 4.23
CA ALA A 147 -2.37 2.27 4.09
C ALA A 147 -3.38 2.85 5.09
N LEU A 148 -2.97 3.01 6.35
CA LEU A 148 -3.83 3.59 7.39
C LEU A 148 -4.15 5.06 7.13
N SER A 149 -3.23 5.82 6.53
CA SER A 149 -3.48 7.21 6.11
C SER A 149 -4.55 7.30 5.03
N SER A 150 -4.52 6.40 4.04
CA SER A 150 -5.58 6.32 3.02
C SER A 150 -6.94 5.97 3.64
N MET A 151 -6.98 4.97 4.54
CA MET A 151 -8.19 4.57 5.26
C MET A 151 -8.72 5.68 6.17
N LEU A 152 -7.83 6.42 6.84
CA LEU A 152 -8.20 7.59 7.63
C LEU A 152 -8.90 8.64 6.79
N MET A 153 -8.28 9.05 5.67
CA MET A 153 -8.85 10.04 4.75
C MET A 153 -10.22 9.60 4.22
N GLN A 154 -10.39 8.32 3.92
CA GLN A 154 -11.66 7.75 3.49
C GLN A 154 -12.74 7.89 4.58
N ASN A 155 -12.42 7.55 5.83
CA ASN A 155 -13.37 7.57 6.93
C ASN A 155 -13.76 8.99 7.41
N ILE A 156 -12.90 9.97 7.21
CA ILE A 156 -13.21 11.39 7.51
C ILE A 156 -13.88 12.11 6.33
N GLY A 157 -14.25 11.40 5.25
CA GLY A 157 -14.92 11.95 4.08
C GLY A 157 -14.03 12.68 3.09
N GLN A 158 -12.71 12.62 3.25
CA GLN A 158 -11.73 13.22 2.34
C GLN A 158 -11.38 12.24 1.20
N TYR A 159 -12.40 11.86 0.42
CA TYR A 159 -12.29 10.81 -0.61
C TYR A 159 -11.26 11.12 -1.69
N PHE A 160 -11.11 12.38 -2.08
CA PHE A 160 -10.12 12.83 -3.06
C PHE A 160 -8.69 12.51 -2.58
N TRP A 161 -8.36 12.90 -1.35
CA TRP A 161 -7.03 12.65 -0.78
C TRP A 161 -6.77 11.17 -0.51
N SER A 162 -7.80 10.45 -0.07
CA SER A 162 -7.73 8.99 0.03
C SER A 162 -7.40 8.33 -1.31
N SER A 163 -8.06 8.78 -2.40
CA SER A 163 -7.78 8.29 -3.75
C SER A 163 -6.34 8.59 -4.19
N ILE A 164 -5.87 9.82 -3.99
CA ILE A 164 -4.49 10.20 -4.33
C ILE A 164 -3.48 9.34 -3.58
N ILE A 165 -3.63 9.18 -2.26
CA ILE A 165 -2.76 8.29 -1.48
C ILE A 165 -2.85 6.87 -2.06
N SER A 166 -4.05 6.33 -2.26
CA SER A 166 -4.24 4.94 -2.71
C SER A 166 -3.60 4.64 -4.06
N ILE A 167 -3.66 5.57 -5.02
CA ILE A 167 -3.08 5.39 -6.35
C ILE A 167 -1.60 5.78 -6.43
N SER A 168 -1.07 6.49 -5.44
CA SER A 168 0.33 6.95 -5.47
C SER A 168 1.31 5.80 -5.50
N HIS A 169 1.05 4.76 -4.72
CA HIS A 169 1.92 3.62 -4.51
C HIS A 169 2.12 2.76 -5.76
N GLN A 170 1.05 2.44 -6.49
CA GLN A 170 1.11 1.58 -7.68
C GLN A 170 0.90 2.36 -9.00
N GLY A 171 0.52 3.62 -8.94
CA GLY A 171 0.24 4.44 -10.11
C GLY A 171 1.20 5.61 -10.25
N ILE A 172 0.97 6.67 -9.45
CA ILE A 172 1.62 7.98 -9.66
C ILE A 172 3.15 7.87 -9.60
N PHE A 173 3.69 7.11 -8.66
CA PHE A 173 5.13 6.94 -8.52
C PHE A 173 5.65 5.68 -9.20
N TYR A 174 4.94 4.56 -9.06
CA TYR A 174 5.41 3.27 -9.53
C TYR A 174 5.57 3.22 -11.06
N ILE A 175 4.55 3.66 -11.82
CA ILE A 175 4.58 3.56 -13.28
C ILE A 175 5.68 4.45 -13.88
N PRO A 176 5.83 5.74 -13.53
CA PRO A 176 6.96 6.53 -14.02
C PRO A 176 8.31 5.98 -13.60
N LEU A 177 8.46 5.57 -12.33
CA LEU A 177 9.68 4.96 -11.84
C LEU A 177 10.04 3.68 -12.59
N LEU A 178 9.06 2.86 -12.99
CA LEU A 178 9.30 1.67 -13.78
C LEU A 178 10.07 1.99 -15.05
N TYR A 179 9.62 2.99 -15.82
CA TYR A 179 10.29 3.38 -17.07
C TYR A 179 11.65 4.07 -16.83
N ILE A 180 11.73 4.96 -15.84
CA ILE A 180 12.97 5.68 -15.52
C ILE A 180 14.04 4.71 -15.01
N LEU A 181 13.72 3.87 -14.03
CA LEU A 181 14.68 2.97 -13.42
C LEU A 181 15.11 1.83 -14.34
N THR A 182 14.17 1.26 -15.11
CA THR A 182 14.52 0.22 -16.09
C THR A 182 15.32 0.78 -17.25
N GLY A 183 15.07 2.02 -17.67
CA GLY A 183 15.85 2.71 -18.70
C GLY A 183 17.27 3.07 -18.25
N ALA A 184 17.43 3.51 -16.99
CA ALA A 184 18.72 3.93 -16.46
C ALA A 184 19.59 2.79 -15.92
N PHE A 185 18.96 1.80 -15.24
CA PHE A 185 19.67 0.75 -14.49
C PHE A 185 19.33 -0.67 -14.94
N GLY A 186 18.53 -0.82 -16.00
CA GLY A 186 18.14 -2.13 -16.53
C GLY A 186 17.45 -3.01 -15.46
N GLN A 187 17.92 -4.26 -15.30
CA GLN A 187 17.37 -5.21 -14.33
C GLN A 187 17.45 -4.71 -12.89
N VAL A 188 18.51 -3.97 -12.52
CA VAL A 188 18.65 -3.41 -11.16
C VAL A 188 17.53 -2.41 -10.86
N GLY A 189 17.05 -1.69 -11.89
CA GLY A 189 15.91 -0.80 -11.77
C GLY A 189 14.64 -1.48 -11.30
N ILE A 190 14.42 -2.74 -11.71
CA ILE A 190 13.26 -3.54 -11.26
C ILE A 190 13.36 -3.86 -9.76
N TYR A 191 14.55 -4.13 -9.24
CA TYR A 191 14.72 -4.38 -7.80
C TYR A 191 14.48 -3.13 -6.94
N LEU A 192 14.85 -1.95 -7.43
CA LEU A 192 14.72 -0.68 -6.72
C LEU A 192 13.33 -0.05 -6.86
N LEU A 193 12.54 -0.51 -7.82
CA LEU A 193 11.26 0.07 -8.16
C LEU A 193 10.29 0.14 -6.97
N GLN A 194 10.04 -1.00 -6.33
CA GLN A 194 9.10 -1.07 -5.22
C GLN A 194 9.57 -0.24 -4.01
N PRO A 195 10.82 -0.38 -3.51
CA PRO A 195 11.32 0.44 -2.40
C PRO A 195 11.23 1.95 -2.66
N MET A 196 11.55 2.41 -3.85
CA MET A 196 11.46 3.84 -4.18
C MET A 196 10.02 4.32 -4.23
N ALA A 197 9.10 3.54 -4.82
CA ALA A 197 7.68 3.87 -4.84
C ALA A 197 7.09 3.91 -3.42
N ASP A 198 7.49 2.99 -2.54
CA ASP A 198 7.06 2.94 -1.13
C ASP A 198 7.48 4.20 -0.38
N ILE A 199 8.75 4.61 -0.51
CA ILE A 199 9.29 5.82 0.15
C ILE A 199 8.55 7.06 -0.33
N MET A 200 8.37 7.24 -1.64
CA MET A 200 7.68 8.41 -2.19
C MET A 200 6.22 8.46 -1.76
N SER A 201 5.54 7.31 -1.74
CA SER A 201 4.15 7.22 -1.29
C SER A 201 4.00 7.48 0.21
N PHE A 202 4.96 7.03 1.01
CA PHE A 202 5.01 7.31 2.44
C PHE A 202 5.17 8.82 2.72
N ILE A 203 6.08 9.48 2.00
CA ILE A 203 6.29 10.94 2.11
C ILE A 203 5.00 11.69 1.74
N LEU A 204 4.35 11.28 0.64
CA LEU A 204 3.07 11.87 0.23
C LEU A 204 1.99 11.67 1.31
N ALA A 205 1.91 10.48 1.90
CA ALA A 205 0.92 10.20 2.94
C ALA A 205 1.14 11.07 4.19
N ILE A 206 2.40 11.26 4.61
CA ILE A 206 2.74 12.19 5.70
C ILE A 206 2.30 13.61 5.36
N PHE A 207 2.64 14.09 4.17
CA PHE A 207 2.28 15.43 3.73
C PHE A 207 0.75 15.66 3.75
N VAL A 208 -0.01 14.70 3.22
CA VAL A 208 -1.47 14.80 3.17
C VAL A 208 -2.08 14.80 4.57
N VAL A 209 -1.64 13.88 5.45
CA VAL A 209 -2.15 13.82 6.83
C VAL A 209 -1.80 15.09 7.61
N TRP A 210 -0.60 15.64 7.42
CA TRP A 210 -0.18 16.88 8.03
C TRP A 210 -0.99 18.08 7.52
N LYS A 211 -1.20 18.19 6.20
CA LYS A 211 -1.92 19.31 5.56
C LYS A 211 -3.40 19.35 5.94
N ILE A 212 -4.06 18.19 6.00
CA ILE A 212 -5.49 18.11 6.30
C ILE A 212 -5.74 18.28 7.79
N GLY A 213 -4.80 17.85 8.63
CA GLY A 213 -4.90 17.90 10.09
C GLY A 213 -6.06 17.07 10.63
N LEU A 214 -5.79 16.23 11.63
CA LEU A 214 -6.83 15.49 12.34
C LEU A 214 -7.55 16.44 13.29
N GLY A 215 -8.64 17.08 12.85
CA GLY A 215 -9.54 17.82 13.75
C GLY A 215 -9.25 19.29 13.94
N THR A 216 -8.64 19.98 12.98
CA THR A 216 -8.76 21.43 12.95
C THR A 216 -10.14 21.82 12.39
N ARG A 217 -10.96 22.52 13.21
CA ARG A 217 -12.27 23.12 12.86
C ARG A 217 -12.24 24.01 11.60
N ARG A 218 -11.12 24.11 10.90
CA ARG A 218 -10.84 25.10 9.87
C ARG A 218 -11.48 24.81 8.50
N ASN A 219 -12.06 23.64 8.27
CA ASN A 219 -12.62 23.26 6.96
C ASN A 219 -14.14 23.01 6.97
N ARG A 220 -14.88 23.63 7.88
CA ARG A 220 -16.34 23.78 7.74
C ARG A 220 -16.65 25.25 7.41
N LYS A 221 -16.46 25.64 6.17
CA LYS A 221 -17.22 26.69 5.48
C LYS A 221 -17.59 26.17 4.10
#